data_7a36f834c58440246419e2119b0615de
#
_entry.id   7a36f834c58440246419e2119b0615de
#
_cell.length_a   1.000
_cell.length_b   1.000
_cell.length_c   1.000
_cell.angle_alpha   90.00
_cell.angle_beta   90.00
_cell.angle_gamma   90.00
#
_symmetry.space_group_name_H-M   'P 1'
#
loop_
_entity.id
_entity.type
_entity.pdbx_description
1 polymer ?
#
loop_
_entity_poly.entity_id
_entity_poly.type
_entity_poly.pdbx_seq_one_letter_code
_entity_poly.pdbx_strand_id
1 'polypeptide(L)'
;MTTLGIDGCKLGWFGVWQGSDGIFWRLEQSIETLLTHHHCERAFIDIPIGLSSGARRECDTAARQLLGRGFSSSVFPTPVRSILTAASYEEANIRHRKACGRGISKQSFFILPKIREVDTLLRNNSGWQGKLREAHPEVAFNGLNAGALSHKKKTREGFEERLSILSAQDSRVPILVDEILQQTWRKHLLPDDILDAICLAVMPKGGHLRTLPEQPSKDAEGLPMEICYFAR
;
A
#
# COMPACT_ATOMS: atom_id res chain seq x y z
N MET A 1 4.38 18.64 8.44
CA MET A 1 4.68 17.69 7.32
C MET A 1 3.42 16.94 6.95
N THR A 2 2.87 17.18 5.75
CA THR A 2 1.64 16.51 5.32
C THR A 2 1.98 15.17 4.70
N THR A 3 1.44 14.09 5.26
CA THR A 3 1.59 12.73 4.77
C THR A 3 0.27 12.26 4.17
N LEU A 4 0.30 11.75 2.93
CA LEU A 4 -0.83 11.15 2.25
C LEU A 4 -0.69 9.61 2.34
N GLY A 5 -1.70 8.94 2.88
CA GLY A 5 -1.84 7.48 2.85
C GLY A 5 -2.81 7.08 1.74
N ILE A 6 -2.44 6.10 0.91
CA ILE A 6 -3.20 5.73 -0.28
C ILE A 6 -3.42 4.23 -0.33
N ASP A 7 -4.66 3.83 -0.58
CA ASP A 7 -4.99 2.45 -0.90
C ASP A 7 -5.78 2.33 -2.22
N GLY A 8 -5.59 1.20 -2.90
CA GLY A 8 -6.28 0.88 -4.13
C GLY A 8 -7.65 0.26 -3.87
N CYS A 9 -8.72 0.89 -4.29
CA CYS A 9 -10.10 0.41 -4.14
C CYS A 9 -10.76 0.09 -5.49
N LYS A 10 -12.01 -0.37 -5.48
CA LYS A 10 -12.74 -0.75 -6.71
C LYS A 10 -13.00 0.42 -7.65
N LEU A 11 -13.26 1.62 -7.12
CA LEU A 11 -13.46 2.81 -7.96
C LEU A 11 -12.15 3.33 -8.56
N GLY A 12 -11.06 3.20 -7.85
CA GLY A 12 -9.76 3.76 -8.20
C GLY A 12 -8.84 3.80 -6.99
N TRP A 13 -8.64 4.97 -6.42
CA TRP A 13 -7.70 5.23 -5.34
C TRP A 13 -8.37 6.00 -4.22
N PHE A 14 -8.17 5.54 -3.00
CA PHE A 14 -8.63 6.20 -1.81
C PHE A 14 -7.44 6.81 -1.08
N GLY A 15 -7.47 8.12 -0.84
CA GLY A 15 -6.42 8.86 -0.16
C GLY A 15 -6.90 9.51 1.12
N VAL A 16 -6.07 9.46 2.17
CA VAL A 16 -6.29 10.11 3.46
C VAL A 16 -5.07 10.92 3.85
N TRP A 17 -5.28 12.14 4.38
CA TRP A 17 -4.18 12.97 4.87
C TRP A 17 -4.58 13.79 6.09
N GLN A 18 -3.59 14.14 6.90
CA GLN A 18 -3.78 15.07 8.02
C GLN A 18 -3.44 16.49 7.58
N GLY A 19 -4.38 17.42 7.78
CA GLY A 19 -4.14 18.87 7.70
C GLY A 19 -4.06 19.49 9.10
N SER A 20 -3.90 20.83 9.14
CA SER A 20 -3.90 21.62 10.38
C SER A 20 -5.19 21.43 11.17
N ASP A 21 -6.33 21.37 10.47
CA ASP A 21 -7.66 21.49 11.04
C ASP A 21 -8.44 20.18 11.10
N GLY A 22 -7.87 19.08 10.56
CA GLY A 22 -8.58 17.81 10.54
C GLY A 22 -7.86 16.69 9.80
N ILE A 23 -8.57 15.58 9.67
CA ILE A 23 -8.22 14.49 8.76
C ILE A 23 -9.17 14.60 7.57
N PHE A 24 -8.61 14.54 6.38
CA PHE A 24 -9.34 14.68 5.12
C PHE A 24 -9.17 13.43 4.29
N TRP A 25 -10.09 13.19 3.37
CA TRP A 25 -10.06 12.06 2.48
C TRP A 25 -10.56 12.39 1.09
N ARG A 26 -10.19 11.59 0.12
CA ARG A 26 -10.65 11.68 -1.25
C ARG A 26 -10.68 10.32 -1.93
N LEU A 27 -11.63 10.17 -2.84
CA LEU A 27 -11.80 8.98 -3.68
C LEU A 27 -11.71 9.41 -5.14
N GLU A 28 -10.68 8.94 -5.86
CA GLU A 28 -10.39 9.33 -7.23
C GLU A 28 -10.23 8.12 -8.15
N GLN A 29 -10.54 8.30 -9.42
CA GLN A 29 -10.42 7.23 -10.41
C GLN A 29 -8.96 6.97 -10.82
N SER A 30 -8.09 8.01 -10.78
CA SER A 30 -6.67 7.88 -11.10
C SER A 30 -5.78 8.36 -9.97
N ILE A 31 -4.58 7.73 -9.89
CA ILE A 31 -3.55 8.14 -8.91
C ILE A 31 -3.04 9.54 -9.21
N GLU A 32 -2.91 9.92 -10.47
CA GLU A 32 -2.44 11.25 -10.87
C GLU A 32 -3.39 12.33 -10.38
N THR A 33 -4.71 12.15 -10.55
CA THR A 33 -5.73 13.08 -10.05
C THR A 33 -5.65 13.20 -8.53
N LEU A 34 -5.53 12.07 -7.81
CA LEU A 34 -5.41 12.09 -6.36
C LEU A 34 -4.19 12.88 -5.90
N LEU A 35 -3.04 12.67 -6.53
CA LEU A 35 -1.78 13.31 -6.16
C LEU A 35 -1.72 14.79 -6.54
N THR A 36 -2.37 15.21 -7.63
CA THR A 36 -2.38 16.61 -8.09
C THR A 36 -3.19 17.52 -7.17
N HIS A 37 -4.23 16.98 -6.53
CA HIS A 37 -5.06 17.73 -5.60
C HIS A 37 -4.39 18.00 -4.24
N HIS A 38 -3.21 17.42 -3.99
CA HIS A 38 -2.55 17.54 -2.69
C HIS A 38 -1.08 17.92 -2.80
N HIS A 39 -0.74 19.05 -2.18
CA HIS A 39 0.64 19.41 -1.89
C HIS A 39 1.12 18.62 -0.66
N CYS A 40 1.32 17.30 -0.81
CA CYS A 40 1.94 16.50 0.24
C CYS A 40 3.46 16.46 0.07
N GLU A 41 4.17 16.43 1.19
CA GLU A 41 5.63 16.30 1.19
C GLU A 41 6.06 14.86 0.95
N ARG A 42 5.19 13.91 1.33
CA ARG A 42 5.37 12.47 1.12
C ARG A 42 4.03 11.77 1.02
N ALA A 43 4.00 10.69 0.25
CA ALA A 43 2.86 9.79 0.11
C ALA A 43 3.29 8.33 0.27
N PHE A 44 2.47 7.54 0.94
CA PHE A 44 2.66 6.10 1.10
C PHE A 44 1.49 5.36 0.49
N ILE A 45 1.77 4.34 -0.30
CA ILE A 45 0.77 3.65 -1.11
C ILE A 45 0.89 2.13 -0.97
N ASP A 46 -0.26 1.44 -0.79
CA ASP A 46 -0.33 -0.03 -0.78
C ASP A 46 -0.37 -0.59 -2.21
N ILE A 47 0.72 -0.37 -2.93
CA ILE A 47 0.95 -0.93 -4.26
C ILE A 47 2.46 -1.15 -4.45
N PRO A 48 2.88 -2.29 -5.05
CA PRO A 48 4.28 -2.53 -5.35
C PRO A 48 4.91 -1.46 -6.24
N ILE A 49 6.03 -0.88 -5.76
CA ILE A 49 6.89 0.03 -6.51
C ILE A 49 8.25 -0.65 -6.72
N GLY A 50 8.80 -0.54 -7.93
CA GLY A 50 9.98 -1.28 -8.31
C GLY A 50 9.69 -2.78 -8.51
N LEU A 51 9.89 -3.26 -9.74
CA LEU A 51 9.50 -4.60 -10.15
C LEU A 51 10.71 -5.41 -10.62
N SER A 52 10.87 -6.58 -10.00
CA SER A 52 11.94 -7.51 -10.39
C SER A 52 11.76 -8.00 -11.83
N SER A 53 12.88 -8.32 -12.49
CA SER A 53 12.90 -8.96 -13.81
C SER A 53 12.68 -10.49 -13.75
N GLY A 54 12.87 -11.13 -12.58
CA GLY A 54 12.71 -12.58 -12.46
C GLY A 54 12.81 -13.15 -11.05
N ALA A 55 13.59 -12.52 -10.16
CA ALA A 55 13.69 -12.95 -8.77
C ALA A 55 12.51 -12.45 -7.92
N ARG A 56 12.32 -13.00 -6.72
CA ARG A 56 11.46 -12.37 -5.71
C ARG A 56 12.10 -11.07 -5.24
N ARG A 57 11.30 -10.04 -5.01
CA ARG A 57 11.79 -8.82 -4.35
C ARG A 57 12.19 -9.17 -2.91
N GLU A 58 13.31 -8.64 -2.48
CA GLU A 58 13.81 -8.83 -1.11
C GLU A 58 12.89 -8.18 -0.10
N CYS A 59 12.30 -7.03 -0.44
CA CYS A 59 11.34 -6.33 0.41
C CYS A 59 10.11 -7.19 0.74
N ASP A 60 9.56 -7.94 -0.23
CA ASP A 60 8.43 -8.86 0.02
C ASP A 60 8.83 -9.97 1.00
N THR A 61 10.07 -10.47 0.87
CA THR A 61 10.59 -11.52 1.75
C THR A 61 10.80 -10.99 3.17
N ALA A 62 11.41 -9.81 3.31
CA ALA A 62 11.65 -9.16 4.59
C ALA A 62 10.33 -8.79 5.30
N ALA A 63 9.34 -8.27 4.56
CA ALA A 63 8.02 -7.97 5.11
C ALA A 63 7.31 -9.24 5.64
N ARG A 64 7.39 -10.36 4.89
CA ARG A 64 6.85 -11.65 5.35
C ARG A 64 7.53 -12.18 6.61
N GLN A 65 8.84 -11.99 6.72
CA GLN A 65 9.61 -12.36 7.92
C GLN A 65 9.20 -11.52 9.13
N LEU A 66 9.09 -10.19 8.96
CA LEU A 66 8.64 -9.27 10.00
C LEU A 66 7.23 -9.63 10.52
N LEU A 67 6.30 -9.92 9.60
CA LEU A 67 4.92 -10.25 9.95
C LEU A 67 4.74 -11.66 10.55
N GLY A 68 5.69 -12.56 10.33
CA GLY A 68 5.66 -13.92 10.88
C GLY A 68 4.55 -14.80 10.32
N ARG A 69 4.43 -16.04 10.87
CA ARG A 69 3.52 -17.09 10.34
C ARG A 69 2.05 -16.67 10.29
N GLY A 70 1.61 -15.80 11.21
CA GLY A 70 0.21 -15.37 11.30
C GLY A 70 -0.23 -14.48 10.14
N PHE A 71 0.64 -13.58 9.69
CA PHE A 71 0.28 -12.48 8.78
C PHE A 71 1.12 -12.42 7.50
N SER A 72 2.15 -13.26 7.35
CA SER A 72 3.00 -13.30 6.16
C SER A 72 2.24 -13.52 4.84
N SER A 73 1.08 -14.15 4.88
CA SER A 73 0.23 -14.35 3.70
C SER A 73 -0.44 -13.09 3.18
N SER A 74 -0.46 -12.00 3.94
CA SER A 74 -0.98 -10.69 3.48
C SER A 74 -0.07 -10.06 2.43
N VAL A 75 1.23 -10.31 2.51
CA VAL A 75 2.18 -9.89 1.48
C VAL A 75 2.11 -10.86 0.31
N PHE A 76 1.37 -10.51 -0.74
CA PHE A 76 1.29 -11.36 -1.93
C PHE A 76 2.59 -11.30 -2.74
N PRO A 77 2.88 -12.34 -3.57
CA PRO A 77 4.05 -12.30 -4.45
C PRO A 77 3.89 -11.20 -5.51
N THR A 78 4.75 -10.20 -5.46
CA THR A 78 4.76 -9.13 -6.46
C THR A 78 5.04 -9.70 -7.86
N PRO A 79 4.29 -9.25 -8.88
CA PRO A 79 4.51 -9.68 -10.25
C PRO A 79 5.85 -9.17 -10.80
N VAL A 80 6.43 -9.93 -11.75
CA VAL A 80 7.63 -9.47 -12.47
C VAL A 80 7.29 -8.40 -13.49
N ARG A 81 8.23 -7.50 -13.77
CA ARG A 81 8.04 -6.36 -14.69
C ARG A 81 7.53 -6.77 -16.08
N SER A 82 8.01 -7.88 -16.62
CA SER A 82 7.68 -8.32 -17.99
C SER A 82 6.19 -8.63 -18.21
N ILE A 83 5.38 -8.74 -17.16
CA ILE A 83 3.95 -9.01 -17.30
C ILE A 83 3.07 -7.76 -17.21
N LEU A 84 3.62 -6.58 -16.95
CA LEU A 84 2.84 -5.34 -16.85
C LEU A 84 2.03 -5.05 -18.12
N THR A 85 2.51 -5.46 -19.29
CA THR A 85 1.87 -5.26 -20.59
C THR A 85 1.02 -6.45 -21.04
N ALA A 86 0.86 -7.49 -20.22
CA ALA A 86 0.06 -8.65 -20.60
C ALA A 86 -1.41 -8.27 -20.78
N ALA A 87 -2.00 -8.71 -21.87
CA ALA A 87 -3.40 -8.43 -22.20
C ALA A 87 -4.38 -9.43 -21.56
N SER A 88 -3.91 -10.64 -21.21
CA SER A 88 -4.72 -11.66 -20.57
C SER A 88 -4.02 -12.33 -19.39
N TYR A 89 -4.82 -13.01 -18.55
CA TYR A 89 -4.28 -13.80 -17.45
C TYR A 89 -3.37 -14.94 -17.93
N GLU A 90 -3.73 -15.59 -19.02
CA GLU A 90 -2.97 -16.68 -19.64
C GLU A 90 -1.61 -16.17 -20.11
N GLU A 91 -1.58 -15.06 -20.82
CA GLU A 91 -0.34 -14.41 -21.26
C GLU A 91 0.55 -14.00 -20.07
N ALA A 92 -0.05 -13.34 -19.09
CA ALA A 92 0.66 -12.96 -17.86
C ALA A 92 1.28 -14.18 -17.18
N ASN A 93 0.53 -15.28 -17.08
CA ASN A 93 0.97 -16.52 -16.45
C ASN A 93 2.13 -17.18 -17.19
N ILE A 94 2.05 -17.25 -18.54
CA ILE A 94 3.12 -17.77 -19.40
C ILE A 94 4.40 -16.94 -19.22
N ARG A 95 4.30 -15.63 -19.36
CA ARG A 95 5.45 -14.71 -19.20
C ARG A 95 6.05 -14.78 -17.81
N HIS A 96 5.21 -14.83 -16.77
CA HIS A 96 5.66 -14.91 -15.38
C HIS A 96 6.38 -16.23 -15.10
N ARG A 97 5.86 -17.38 -15.60
CA ARG A 97 6.53 -18.68 -15.50
C ARG A 97 7.89 -18.68 -16.20
N LYS A 98 7.95 -18.08 -17.37
CA LYS A 98 9.23 -17.96 -18.11
C LYS A 98 10.27 -17.15 -17.34
N ALA A 99 9.85 -16.08 -16.67
CA ALA A 99 10.77 -15.18 -15.96
C ALA A 99 11.21 -15.72 -14.58
N CYS A 100 10.32 -16.38 -13.81
CA CYS A 100 10.62 -16.75 -12.42
C CYS A 100 10.22 -18.19 -12.04
N GLY A 101 9.88 -19.05 -13.01
CA GLY A 101 9.54 -20.47 -12.80
C GLY A 101 8.18 -20.72 -12.17
N ARG A 102 7.36 -19.68 -11.90
CA ARG A 102 6.08 -19.79 -11.19
C ARG A 102 4.98 -19.00 -11.88
N GLY A 103 3.74 -19.49 -11.71
CA GLY A 103 2.56 -18.76 -12.18
C GLY A 103 2.24 -17.54 -11.31
N ILE A 104 1.37 -16.69 -11.83
CA ILE A 104 0.79 -15.54 -11.14
C ILE A 104 -0.57 -15.92 -10.55
N SER A 105 -0.91 -15.40 -9.37
CA SER A 105 -2.25 -15.54 -8.82
C SER A 105 -3.25 -14.65 -9.57
N LYS A 106 -4.53 -15.02 -9.56
CA LYS A 106 -5.59 -14.14 -10.12
C LYS A 106 -5.61 -12.78 -9.41
N GLN A 107 -5.43 -12.77 -8.09
CA GLN A 107 -5.36 -11.54 -7.32
C GLN A 107 -4.23 -10.62 -7.83
N SER A 108 -3.02 -11.15 -7.99
CA SER A 108 -1.88 -10.37 -8.52
C SER A 108 -2.13 -9.91 -9.97
N PHE A 109 -2.86 -10.67 -10.78
CA PHE A 109 -3.23 -10.22 -12.12
C PHE A 109 -4.23 -9.07 -12.09
N PHE A 110 -5.25 -9.12 -11.24
CA PHE A 110 -6.28 -8.07 -11.17
C PHE A 110 -5.75 -6.73 -10.66
N ILE A 111 -4.64 -6.69 -9.94
CA ILE A 111 -4.01 -5.43 -9.51
C ILE A 111 -2.98 -4.89 -10.50
N LEU A 112 -2.64 -5.63 -11.59
CA LEU A 112 -1.69 -5.16 -12.61
C LEU A 112 -2.02 -3.78 -13.18
N PRO A 113 -3.30 -3.44 -13.48
CA PRO A 113 -3.63 -2.10 -13.96
C PRO A 113 -3.18 -0.99 -13.00
N LYS A 114 -3.39 -1.18 -11.69
CA LYS A 114 -2.95 -0.23 -10.66
C LYS A 114 -1.43 -0.14 -10.55
N ILE A 115 -0.74 -1.28 -10.57
CA ILE A 115 0.72 -1.31 -10.57
C ILE A 115 1.27 -0.57 -11.80
N ARG A 116 0.67 -0.80 -12.98
CA ARG A 116 1.06 -0.13 -14.24
C ARG A 116 0.86 1.38 -14.15
N GLU A 117 -0.25 1.82 -13.58
CA GLU A 117 -0.57 3.23 -13.42
C GLU A 117 0.48 3.94 -12.56
N VAL A 118 0.82 3.39 -11.39
CA VAL A 118 1.85 3.94 -10.49
C VAL A 118 3.25 3.86 -11.12
N ASP A 119 3.60 2.75 -11.75
CA ASP A 119 4.89 2.57 -12.45
C ASP A 119 5.05 3.62 -13.55
N THR A 120 4.00 3.84 -14.36
CA THR A 120 4.01 4.84 -15.44
C THR A 120 4.14 6.25 -14.90
N LEU A 121 3.38 6.59 -13.85
CA LEU A 121 3.48 7.89 -13.18
C LEU A 121 4.91 8.18 -12.71
N LEU A 122 5.51 7.23 -11.98
CA LEU A 122 6.84 7.41 -11.40
C LEU A 122 7.96 7.49 -12.45
N ARG A 123 7.83 6.77 -13.56
CA ARG A 123 8.80 6.83 -14.67
C ARG A 123 8.71 8.13 -15.46
N ASN A 124 7.51 8.69 -15.59
CA ASN A 124 7.25 9.91 -16.36
C ASN A 124 7.36 11.20 -15.53
N ASN A 125 7.32 11.11 -14.20
CA ASN A 125 7.32 12.25 -13.30
C ASN A 125 8.34 12.09 -12.16
N SER A 126 9.54 12.62 -12.37
CA SER A 126 10.62 12.57 -11.38
C SER A 126 10.30 13.33 -10.08
N GLY A 127 9.34 14.26 -10.10
CA GLY A 127 8.90 14.99 -8.91
C GLY A 127 8.21 14.11 -7.86
N TRP A 128 7.70 12.93 -8.26
CA TRP A 128 7.10 11.95 -7.37
C TRP A 128 8.08 10.84 -6.95
N GLN A 129 9.20 10.68 -7.65
CA GLN A 129 10.23 9.73 -7.24
C GLN A 129 10.79 10.12 -5.87
N GLY A 130 10.79 9.19 -4.93
CA GLY A 130 11.18 9.42 -3.54
C GLY A 130 10.11 10.06 -2.65
N LYS A 131 9.10 10.73 -3.20
CA LYS A 131 7.94 11.24 -2.44
C LYS A 131 6.83 10.20 -2.31
N LEU A 132 6.48 9.53 -3.41
CA LEU A 132 5.53 8.41 -3.42
C LEU A 132 6.32 7.12 -3.19
N ARG A 133 6.08 6.46 -2.07
CA ARG A 133 6.80 5.27 -1.63
C ARG A 133 5.86 4.13 -1.30
N GLU A 134 6.28 2.91 -1.61
CA GLU A 134 5.53 1.72 -1.24
C GLU A 134 5.50 1.54 0.28
N ALA A 135 4.34 1.23 0.81
CA ALA A 135 4.14 0.79 2.19
C ALA A 135 3.07 -0.30 2.21
N HIS A 136 3.16 -1.20 3.15
CA HIS A 136 2.20 -2.29 3.31
C HIS A 136 1.44 -2.10 4.63
N PRO A 137 0.09 -2.01 4.63
CA PRO A 137 -0.69 -1.70 5.82
C PRO A 137 -0.41 -2.62 7.01
N GLU A 138 -0.31 -3.95 6.82
CA GLU A 138 -0.01 -4.87 7.91
C GLU A 138 1.38 -4.63 8.52
N VAL A 139 2.37 -4.20 7.72
CA VAL A 139 3.71 -3.82 8.19
C VAL A 139 3.63 -2.50 8.95
N ALA A 140 2.84 -1.54 8.45
CA ALA A 140 2.62 -0.26 9.11
C ALA A 140 1.89 -0.43 10.47
N PHE A 141 0.85 -1.27 10.52
CA PHE A 141 0.16 -1.62 11.77
C PHE A 141 1.10 -2.31 12.77
N ASN A 142 1.95 -3.22 12.29
CA ASN A 142 2.95 -3.86 13.16
C ASN A 142 3.88 -2.81 13.81
N GLY A 143 4.31 -1.82 13.05
CA GLY A 143 5.12 -0.71 13.55
C GLY A 143 4.38 0.18 14.56
N LEU A 144 3.13 0.56 14.26
CA LEU A 144 2.28 1.37 15.15
C LEU A 144 1.96 0.64 16.47
N ASN A 145 1.68 -0.66 16.39
CA ASN A 145 1.35 -1.50 17.55
C ASN A 145 2.58 -1.95 18.35
N ALA A 146 3.79 -1.64 17.87
CA ALA A 146 5.04 -2.16 18.40
C ALA A 146 5.06 -3.70 18.51
N GLY A 147 4.41 -4.40 17.56
CA GLY A 147 4.32 -5.85 17.51
C GLY A 147 3.20 -6.38 16.60
N ALA A 148 3.10 -7.71 16.54
CA ALA A 148 2.13 -8.38 15.69
C ALA A 148 0.69 -8.11 16.12
N LEU A 149 -0.20 -8.04 15.13
CA LEU A 149 -1.64 -8.02 15.34
C LEU A 149 -2.14 -9.41 15.79
N SER A 150 -3.28 -9.43 16.47
CA SER A 150 -3.90 -10.67 16.98
C SER A 150 -4.93 -11.24 16.01
N HIS A 151 -5.64 -10.37 15.25
CA HIS A 151 -6.80 -10.76 14.45
C HIS A 151 -6.64 -10.40 12.97
N LYS A 152 -7.20 -11.25 12.10
CA LYS A 152 -7.19 -11.03 10.64
C LYS A 152 -8.09 -9.87 10.26
N LYS A 153 -7.68 -9.04 9.28
CA LYS A 153 -8.39 -7.82 8.88
C LYS A 153 -9.85 -8.02 8.44
N LYS A 154 -10.19 -9.21 7.94
CA LYS A 154 -11.56 -9.52 7.47
C LYS A 154 -12.50 -9.99 8.58
N THR A 155 -12.04 -10.15 9.82
CA THR A 155 -12.91 -10.44 10.97
C THR A 155 -13.34 -9.14 11.64
N ARG A 156 -14.42 -9.21 12.40
CA ARG A 156 -14.90 -8.06 13.19
C ARG A 156 -13.85 -7.62 14.21
N GLU A 157 -13.26 -8.57 14.91
CA GLU A 157 -12.22 -8.34 15.91
C GLU A 157 -10.98 -7.70 15.27
N GLY A 158 -10.64 -8.12 14.04
CA GLY A 158 -9.52 -7.54 13.30
C GLY A 158 -9.77 -6.11 12.83
N PHE A 159 -11.01 -5.77 12.50
CA PHE A 159 -11.40 -4.39 12.22
C PHE A 159 -11.34 -3.53 13.48
N GLU A 160 -11.91 -4.01 14.59
CA GLU A 160 -11.93 -3.32 15.88
C GLU A 160 -10.50 -3.10 16.44
N GLU A 161 -9.63 -4.12 16.32
CA GLU A 161 -8.21 -4.01 16.71
C GLU A 161 -7.49 -2.90 15.94
N ARG A 162 -7.62 -2.86 14.60
CA ARG A 162 -7.00 -1.83 13.77
C ARG A 162 -7.57 -0.45 14.05
N LEU A 163 -8.88 -0.33 14.20
CA LEU A 163 -9.53 0.92 14.57
C LEU A 163 -9.04 1.44 15.92
N SER A 164 -8.87 0.56 16.90
CA SER A 164 -8.31 0.91 18.23
C SER A 164 -6.87 1.44 18.12
N ILE A 165 -6.01 0.77 17.35
CA ILE A 165 -4.63 1.22 17.12
C ILE A 165 -4.60 2.61 16.48
N LEU A 166 -5.43 2.84 15.46
CA LEU A 166 -5.51 4.12 14.77
C LEU A 166 -6.11 5.21 15.66
N SER A 167 -7.11 4.88 16.48
CA SER A 167 -7.72 5.81 17.45
C SER A 167 -6.71 6.27 18.51
N ALA A 168 -5.78 5.41 18.90
CA ALA A 168 -4.68 5.77 19.80
C ALA A 168 -3.68 6.77 19.15
N GLN A 169 -3.58 6.79 17.80
CA GLN A 169 -2.78 7.77 17.07
C GLN A 169 -3.53 9.10 16.87
N ASP A 170 -4.86 9.02 16.68
CA ASP A 170 -5.71 10.19 16.51
C ASP A 170 -7.16 9.86 16.91
N SER A 171 -7.65 10.51 17.97
CA SER A 171 -9.00 10.26 18.52
C SER A 171 -10.14 10.62 17.56
N ARG A 172 -9.88 11.32 16.46
CA ARG A 172 -10.87 11.67 15.44
C ARG A 172 -11.14 10.52 14.46
N VAL A 173 -10.28 9.50 14.41
CA VAL A 173 -10.39 8.40 13.44
C VAL A 173 -11.72 7.66 13.47
N PRO A 174 -12.32 7.30 14.61
CA PRO A 174 -13.61 6.62 14.61
C PRO A 174 -14.72 7.42 13.92
N ILE A 175 -14.80 8.73 14.21
CA ILE A 175 -15.79 9.63 13.60
C ILE A 175 -15.54 9.73 12.09
N LEU A 176 -14.29 9.87 11.68
CA LEU A 176 -13.93 9.89 10.25
C LEU A 176 -14.33 8.60 9.54
N VAL A 177 -14.08 7.44 10.13
CA VAL A 177 -14.44 6.14 9.53
C VAL A 177 -15.95 6.03 9.36
N ASP A 178 -16.72 6.42 10.36
CA ASP A 178 -18.20 6.44 10.29
C ASP A 178 -18.69 7.39 9.20
N GLU A 179 -18.11 8.59 9.10
CA GLU A 179 -18.43 9.57 8.07
C GLU A 179 -18.16 9.00 6.66
N ILE A 180 -16.97 8.41 6.42
CA ILE A 180 -16.62 7.83 5.14
C ILE A 180 -17.60 6.69 4.78
N LEU A 181 -17.92 5.81 5.73
CA LEU A 181 -18.84 4.70 5.51
C LEU A 181 -20.28 5.17 5.18
N GLN A 182 -20.70 6.33 5.69
CA GLN A 182 -21.99 6.93 5.36
C GLN A 182 -21.98 7.62 3.98
N GLN A 183 -20.88 8.23 3.59
CA GLN A 183 -20.76 9.00 2.34
C GLN A 183 -20.33 8.15 1.14
N THR A 184 -19.81 6.94 1.35
CA THR A 184 -19.32 6.08 0.28
C THR A 184 -20.14 4.79 0.14
N TRP A 185 -20.15 4.26 -1.08
CA TRP A 185 -20.83 3.00 -1.33
C TRP A 185 -19.85 1.84 -1.16
N ARG A 186 -20.20 0.82 -0.39
CA ARG A 186 -19.38 -0.40 -0.20
C ARG A 186 -18.95 -1.09 -1.50
N LYS A 187 -19.69 -0.89 -2.59
CA LYS A 187 -19.27 -1.39 -3.91
C LYS A 187 -18.06 -0.67 -4.50
N HIS A 188 -17.72 0.52 -3.98
CA HIS A 188 -16.60 1.35 -4.44
C HIS A 188 -15.40 1.29 -3.49
N LEU A 189 -15.67 1.30 -2.19
CA LEU A 189 -14.67 1.37 -1.11
C LEU A 189 -15.07 0.40 0.01
N LEU A 190 -14.17 -0.47 0.42
CA LEU A 190 -14.40 -1.41 1.51
C LEU A 190 -13.92 -0.82 2.85
N PRO A 191 -14.48 -1.26 3.99
CA PRO A 191 -14.04 -0.79 5.29
C PRO A 191 -12.56 -1.04 5.60
N ASP A 192 -12.00 -2.14 5.11
CA ASP A 192 -10.57 -2.44 5.24
C ASP A 192 -9.71 -1.47 4.41
N ASP A 193 -10.11 -1.08 3.19
CA ASP A 193 -9.39 -0.09 2.38
C ASP A 193 -9.31 1.28 3.11
N ILE A 194 -10.38 1.64 3.86
CA ILE A 194 -10.41 2.88 4.66
C ILE A 194 -9.35 2.85 5.76
N LEU A 195 -9.32 1.77 6.57
CA LEU A 195 -8.35 1.64 7.66
C LEU A 195 -6.92 1.53 7.14
N ASP A 196 -6.70 0.87 6.00
CA ASP A 196 -5.41 0.72 5.38
C ASP A 196 -4.85 2.10 4.93
N ALA A 197 -5.64 2.93 4.25
CA ALA A 197 -5.23 4.29 3.88
C ALA A 197 -4.99 5.20 5.09
N ILE A 198 -5.86 5.15 6.12
CA ILE A 198 -5.67 5.90 7.36
C ILE A 198 -4.36 5.47 8.05
N CYS A 199 -4.10 4.16 8.12
CA CYS A 199 -2.86 3.64 8.69
C CYS A 199 -1.63 4.25 8.02
N LEU A 200 -1.58 4.27 6.69
CA LEU A 200 -0.48 4.84 5.93
C LEU A 200 -0.34 6.36 6.14
N ALA A 201 -1.44 7.08 6.36
CA ALA A 201 -1.41 8.51 6.64
C ALA A 201 -0.85 8.83 8.04
N VAL A 202 -1.18 8.01 9.05
CA VAL A 202 -0.81 8.26 10.44
C VAL A 202 0.45 7.51 10.90
N MET A 203 0.92 6.52 10.14
CA MET A 203 2.09 5.71 10.54
C MET A 203 3.35 6.52 10.91
N PRO A 204 3.59 7.75 10.40
CA PRO A 204 4.72 8.56 10.86
C PRO A 204 4.71 8.90 12.34
N LYS A 205 3.56 8.79 13.02
CA LYS A 205 3.44 8.96 14.47
C LYS A 205 4.06 7.78 15.25
N GLY A 206 4.29 6.65 14.59
CA GLY A 206 4.86 5.42 15.19
C GLY A 206 6.35 5.48 15.48
N GLY A 207 7.08 6.53 15.03
CA GLY A 207 8.52 6.66 15.29
C GLY A 207 9.34 7.08 14.08
N HIS A 208 10.44 6.37 13.83
CA HIS A 208 11.36 6.66 12.73
C HIS A 208 11.03 5.85 11.47
N LEU A 209 11.27 6.48 10.31
CA LEU A 209 11.13 5.79 9.03
C LEU A 209 12.13 4.64 8.93
N ARG A 210 11.61 3.47 8.61
CA ARG A 210 12.36 2.24 8.31
C ARG A 210 12.01 1.76 6.91
N THR A 211 12.89 1.00 6.31
CA THR A 211 12.67 0.31 5.03
C THR A 211 12.98 -1.18 5.15
N LEU A 212 12.26 -1.96 4.39
CA LEU A 212 12.54 -3.38 4.20
C LEU A 212 12.92 -3.58 2.72
N PRO A 213 14.14 -4.07 2.44
CA PRO A 213 15.28 -4.19 3.36
C PRO A 213 15.83 -2.82 3.78
N GLU A 214 16.76 -2.77 4.72
CA GLU A 214 17.39 -1.51 5.16
C GLU A 214 18.15 -0.79 4.02
N GLN A 215 18.68 -1.56 3.07
CA GLN A 215 19.34 -1.07 1.87
C GLN A 215 18.61 -1.60 0.62
N PRO A 216 17.57 -0.90 0.16
CA PRO A 216 16.77 -1.36 -0.96
C PRO A 216 17.56 -1.31 -2.27
N SER A 217 17.44 -2.38 -3.05
CA SER A 217 17.88 -2.40 -4.43
C SER A 217 16.92 -1.64 -5.34
N LYS A 218 17.39 -1.24 -6.51
CA LYS A 218 16.55 -0.63 -7.55
C LYS A 218 16.26 -1.65 -8.65
N ASP A 219 15.10 -1.49 -9.28
CA ASP A 219 14.75 -2.25 -10.47
C ASP A 219 15.43 -1.69 -11.75
N ALA A 220 15.10 -2.28 -12.90
CA ALA A 220 15.68 -1.87 -14.19
C ALA A 220 15.30 -0.44 -14.63
N GLU A 221 14.24 0.13 -14.05
CA GLU A 221 13.77 1.50 -14.31
C GLU A 221 14.28 2.50 -13.25
N GLY A 222 15.14 2.05 -12.33
CA GLY A 222 15.71 2.87 -11.26
C GLY A 222 14.78 3.10 -10.08
N LEU A 223 13.60 2.44 -10.04
CA LEU A 223 12.65 2.54 -8.94
C LEU A 223 13.09 1.65 -7.77
N PRO A 224 13.00 2.13 -6.51
CA PRO A 224 13.40 1.35 -5.35
C PRO A 224 12.43 0.17 -5.11
N MET A 225 12.99 -1.00 -4.80
CA MET A 225 12.23 -2.17 -4.33
C MET A 225 12.28 -2.20 -2.81
N GLU A 226 11.39 -1.47 -2.17
CA GLU A 226 11.32 -1.29 -0.72
C GLU A 226 9.89 -1.35 -0.20
N ILE A 227 9.72 -1.63 1.08
CA ILE A 227 8.47 -1.42 1.82
C ILE A 227 8.79 -0.52 3.00
N CYS A 228 8.14 0.66 3.04
CA CYS A 228 8.31 1.66 4.08
C CYS A 228 7.38 1.41 5.26
N TYR A 229 7.87 1.67 6.46
CA TYR A 229 7.07 1.70 7.68
C TYR A 229 7.73 2.58 8.74
N PHE A 230 7.05 2.86 9.84
CA PHE A 230 7.59 3.61 10.95
C PHE A 230 7.55 2.75 12.20
N ALA A 231 8.64 2.76 12.96
CA ALA A 231 8.77 2.07 14.23
C ALA A 231 9.65 2.87 15.20
N ARG A 232 9.47 2.58 16.49
CA ARG A 232 10.29 3.16 17.57
C ARG A 232 11.72 2.67 17.54
#